data_3ec15ea3842f4258aafe7dc38d302516
#
_entry.id   3ec15ea3842f4258aafe7dc38d302516
#
_cell.length_a   1.000
_cell.length_b   1.000
_cell.length_c   1.000
_cell.angle_alpha   90.00
_cell.angle_beta   90.00
_cell.angle_gamma   90.00
#
_symmetry.space_group_name_H-M   'P 1'
#
loop_
_entity.id
_entity.type
_entity.pdbx_description
1 polymer ?
#
loop_
_entity_poly.entity_id
_entity_poly.type
_entity_poly.pdbx_seq_one_letter_code
_entity_poly.pdbx_strand_id
1 'polypeptide(L)'
;MKKKILGFAAVALLTVGLAACGNSSSGSSDSSSKEKSDTLVVGASPTPHAEILEHVKPLLEEEGVTLEIKKFDDYVLPNKALADKDIDANYFQHKPFFEKAVKENDYKFTDAGAVHIEPMGLYSKKIKDIKDLKEGATVITSSSESDWGRIITILQDADLVKVKDGVDLETATFEDIAENPKNLKFDHSIDPALLATTYSNDEGDLVAINANFAYGAGLNPVKDAVLLEKDTSPYANILAVRTEDKDDPRIEKLNKVLHEKDVQDWILEKWDGSVKPVDK
;
A
#
# COMPACT_ATOMS: atom_id res chain seq x y z
N MET A 1 -54.56 23.67 -39.32
CA MET A 1 -55.73 22.96 -39.88
C MET A 1 -55.84 21.62 -39.15
N LYS A 2 -56.86 21.53 -38.32
CA LYS A 2 -57.96 20.56 -38.40
C LYS A 2 -57.47 19.12 -38.33
N LYS A 3 -57.91 18.23 -37.47
CA LYS A 3 -59.08 17.96 -36.59
C LYS A 3 -58.84 16.55 -36.08
N LYS A 4 -59.04 16.21 -34.80
CA LYS A 4 -60.22 15.51 -34.23
C LYS A 4 -60.33 14.05 -34.69
N ILE A 5 -60.63 13.00 -33.94
CA ILE A 5 -61.70 12.68 -32.98
C ILE A 5 -61.40 11.27 -32.43
N LEU A 6 -61.37 10.95 -31.17
CA LEU A 6 -62.44 10.40 -30.30
C LEU A 6 -62.89 8.96 -30.59
N GLY A 7 -63.00 8.15 -29.54
CA GLY A 7 -63.81 6.94 -29.39
C GLY A 7 -63.27 6.04 -28.30
N PHE A 8 -63.62 6.12 -27.01
CA PHE A 8 -64.81 5.51 -26.35
C PHE A 8 -64.93 4.00 -26.67
N ALA A 9 -65.09 3.07 -25.81
CA ALA A 9 -65.75 2.86 -24.54
C ALA A 9 -65.37 1.44 -24.10
N ALA A 10 -65.17 1.14 -22.92
CA ALA A 10 -66.05 0.88 -21.77
C ALA A 10 -66.35 -0.62 -21.51
N VAL A 11 -66.22 -0.99 -20.24
CA VAL A 11 -67.15 -1.82 -19.41
C VAL A 11 -66.94 -3.35 -19.54
N ALA A 12 -66.83 -4.15 -18.54
CA ALA A 12 -67.41 -4.37 -17.20
C ALA A 12 -66.67 -5.53 -16.53
N LEU A 13 -66.33 -5.49 -15.28
CA LEU A 13 -67.10 -5.89 -14.07
C LEU A 13 -67.35 -7.40 -13.87
N LEU A 14 -67.09 -7.78 -12.63
CA LEU A 14 -67.65 -8.83 -11.77
C LEU A 14 -66.71 -10.01 -11.52
N THR A 15 -66.51 -10.55 -10.35
CA THR A 15 -66.91 -10.38 -8.94
C THR A 15 -66.17 -11.42 -8.13
N VAL A 16 -65.72 -11.02 -6.94
CA VAL A 16 -65.98 -11.65 -5.62
C VAL A 16 -65.56 -13.13 -5.41
N GLY A 17 -64.69 -13.30 -4.45
CA GLY A 17 -64.46 -14.55 -3.72
C GLY A 17 -63.68 -14.28 -2.44
N LEU A 18 -64.40 -13.89 -1.34
CA LEU A 18 -63.85 -13.92 0.02
C LEU A 18 -63.60 -15.35 0.48
N ALA A 19 -62.47 -15.60 1.07
CA ALA A 19 -62.38 -16.53 2.20
C ALA A 19 -61.29 -16.04 3.15
N ALA A 20 -61.76 -15.60 4.29
CA ALA A 20 -60.95 -15.33 5.46
C ALA A 20 -60.54 -16.65 6.13
N CYS A 21 -59.33 -16.72 6.64
CA CYS A 21 -59.06 -17.23 7.98
C CYS A 21 -57.62 -16.85 8.38
N GLY A 22 -57.55 -16.16 9.46
CA GLY A 22 -56.38 -15.69 10.11
C GLY A 22 -55.51 -16.78 10.75
N ASN A 23 -54.28 -16.43 10.92
CA ASN A 23 -53.58 -16.74 12.16
C ASN A 23 -52.39 -15.79 12.31
N SER A 24 -52.37 -15.19 13.47
CA SER A 24 -51.30 -14.34 14.00
C SER A 24 -50.05 -15.18 14.20
N SER A 25 -48.89 -14.76 13.67
CA SER A 25 -47.62 -15.04 14.34
C SER A 25 -46.55 -14.05 13.89
N SER A 26 -46.13 -13.29 14.88
CA SER A 26 -44.78 -12.76 15.10
C SER A 26 -44.02 -12.24 13.90
N GLY A 27 -43.87 -10.91 13.87
CA GLY A 27 -42.87 -10.22 13.05
C GLY A 27 -41.50 -10.74 13.37
N SER A 28 -40.92 -11.41 12.41
CA SER A 28 -39.46 -11.49 12.21
C SER A 28 -39.11 -10.25 11.43
N SER A 29 -38.47 -9.30 12.10
CA SER A 29 -37.69 -8.26 11.47
C SER A 29 -36.53 -8.97 10.76
N ASP A 30 -36.74 -9.26 9.48
CA ASP A 30 -35.71 -9.70 8.58
C ASP A 30 -34.76 -8.50 8.40
N SER A 31 -33.75 -8.41 9.28
CA SER A 31 -32.60 -7.61 9.02
C SER A 31 -31.88 -8.33 7.88
N SER A 32 -32.17 -7.94 6.66
CA SER A 32 -31.36 -8.31 5.51
C SER A 32 -29.97 -7.74 5.71
N SER A 33 -29.10 -8.48 6.42
CA SER A 33 -27.67 -8.36 6.23
C SER A 33 -27.47 -8.60 4.73
N LYS A 34 -27.15 -7.56 3.99
CA LYS A 34 -26.60 -7.75 2.64
C LYS A 34 -25.42 -8.70 2.82
N GLU A 35 -25.55 -9.94 2.37
CA GLU A 35 -24.40 -10.82 2.23
C GLU A 35 -23.37 -10.03 1.42
N LYS A 36 -22.20 -9.76 2.00
CA LYS A 36 -21.08 -9.20 1.26
C LYS A 36 -20.78 -10.20 0.13
N SER A 37 -20.56 -9.68 -1.06
CA SER A 37 -20.07 -10.47 -2.20
C SER A 37 -18.83 -11.25 -1.78
N ASP A 38 -18.64 -12.47 -2.29
CA ASP A 38 -17.41 -13.25 -2.08
C ASP A 38 -16.19 -12.58 -2.73
N THR A 39 -16.40 -11.51 -3.49
CA THR A 39 -15.32 -10.73 -4.13
C THR A 39 -14.69 -9.76 -3.14
N LEU A 40 -13.36 -9.82 -3.03
CA LEU A 40 -12.51 -8.90 -2.28
C LEU A 40 -11.68 -8.06 -3.26
N VAL A 41 -11.85 -6.75 -3.24
CA VAL A 41 -11.10 -5.82 -4.10
C VAL A 41 -9.94 -5.22 -3.33
N VAL A 42 -8.70 -5.50 -3.75
CA VAL A 42 -7.49 -5.01 -3.08
C VAL A 42 -6.70 -4.09 -3.98
N GLY A 43 -6.41 -2.88 -3.49
CA GLY A 43 -5.51 -1.92 -4.15
C GLY A 43 -4.06 -2.21 -3.81
N ALA A 44 -3.16 -2.23 -4.80
CA ALA A 44 -1.76 -2.57 -4.59
C ALA A 44 -0.82 -1.82 -5.53
N SER A 45 0.44 -1.62 -5.12
CA SER A 45 1.49 -1.22 -6.05
C SER A 45 1.80 -2.39 -7.02
N PRO A 46 2.25 -2.12 -8.26
CA PRO A 46 2.45 -3.17 -9.26
C PRO A 46 3.39 -4.29 -8.81
N THR A 47 4.51 -3.95 -8.18
CA THR A 47 5.53 -4.89 -7.68
C THR A 47 6.10 -4.38 -6.34
N PRO A 48 6.39 -5.23 -5.37
CA PRO A 48 6.10 -6.67 -5.31
C PRO A 48 4.63 -6.98 -4.96
N HIS A 49 3.86 -6.02 -4.47
CA HIS A 49 2.56 -6.19 -3.81
C HIS A 49 1.51 -6.89 -4.70
N ALA A 50 1.24 -6.36 -5.90
CA ALA A 50 0.27 -6.99 -6.80
C ALA A 50 0.77 -8.36 -7.30
N GLU A 51 2.08 -8.57 -7.45
CA GLU A 51 2.61 -9.88 -7.83
C GLU A 51 2.41 -10.91 -6.72
N ILE A 52 2.54 -10.52 -5.45
CA ILE A 52 2.22 -11.37 -4.28
C ILE A 52 0.72 -11.70 -4.28
N LEU A 53 -0.14 -10.70 -4.48
CA LEU A 53 -1.59 -10.91 -4.55
C LEU A 53 -2.00 -11.82 -5.72
N GLU A 54 -1.38 -11.69 -6.89
CA GLU A 54 -1.63 -12.58 -8.04
C GLU A 54 -1.21 -14.03 -7.72
N HIS A 55 -0.11 -14.21 -6.98
CA HIS A 55 0.34 -15.53 -6.55
C HIS A 55 -0.64 -16.20 -5.57
N VAL A 56 -1.18 -15.45 -4.61
CA VAL A 56 -2.10 -15.99 -3.60
C VAL A 56 -3.56 -16.07 -4.09
N LYS A 57 -3.88 -15.46 -5.21
CA LYS A 57 -5.24 -15.44 -5.77
C LYS A 57 -5.86 -16.84 -5.90
N PRO A 58 -5.21 -17.87 -6.51
CA PRO A 58 -5.79 -19.21 -6.59
C PRO A 58 -5.97 -19.86 -5.21
N LEU A 59 -5.08 -19.60 -4.25
CA LEU A 59 -5.20 -20.12 -2.88
C LEU A 59 -6.41 -19.49 -2.16
N LEU A 60 -6.65 -18.22 -2.42
CA LEU A 60 -7.78 -17.51 -1.85
C LEU A 60 -9.12 -17.96 -2.47
N GLU A 61 -9.12 -18.32 -3.75
CA GLU A 61 -10.28 -18.93 -4.43
C GLU A 61 -10.66 -20.29 -3.81
N GLU A 62 -9.68 -21.10 -3.38
CA GLU A 62 -9.92 -22.36 -2.65
C GLU A 62 -10.56 -22.12 -1.27
N GLU A 63 -10.30 -20.97 -0.65
CA GLU A 63 -10.94 -20.52 0.59
C GLU A 63 -12.32 -19.85 0.32
N GLY A 64 -12.81 -19.82 -0.93
CA GLY A 64 -14.10 -19.27 -1.34
C GLY A 64 -14.13 -17.74 -1.43
N VAL A 65 -12.99 -17.08 -1.68
CA VAL A 65 -12.91 -15.63 -1.90
C VAL A 65 -12.34 -15.33 -3.27
N THR A 66 -13.07 -14.57 -4.07
CA THR A 66 -12.61 -14.09 -5.38
C THR A 66 -11.82 -12.79 -5.20
N LEU A 67 -10.52 -12.81 -5.51
CA LEU A 67 -9.65 -11.65 -5.38
C LEU A 67 -9.64 -10.82 -6.68
N GLU A 68 -9.99 -9.54 -6.57
CA GLU A 68 -9.77 -8.53 -7.62
C GLU A 68 -8.65 -7.58 -7.20
N ILE A 69 -7.68 -7.34 -8.10
CA ILE A 69 -6.50 -6.52 -7.81
C ILE A 69 -6.57 -5.25 -8.64
N LYS A 70 -6.58 -4.10 -7.97
CA LYS A 70 -6.46 -2.78 -8.59
C LYS A 70 -5.05 -2.24 -8.39
N LYS A 71 -4.31 -2.01 -9.49
CA LYS A 71 -2.93 -1.50 -9.43
C LYS A 71 -2.91 0.02 -9.42
N PHE A 72 -2.05 0.59 -8.59
CA PHE A 72 -1.82 2.03 -8.44
C PHE A 72 -0.32 2.33 -8.53
N ASP A 73 0.03 3.35 -9.29
CA ASP A 73 1.42 3.75 -9.54
C ASP A 73 1.90 4.90 -8.63
N ASP A 74 1.10 5.29 -7.65
CA ASP A 74 1.40 6.34 -6.67
C ASP A 74 0.98 5.94 -5.25
N TYR A 75 1.35 6.76 -4.26
CA TYR A 75 1.05 6.50 -2.84
C TYR A 75 -0.16 7.27 -2.29
N VAL A 76 -0.85 8.09 -3.10
CA VAL A 76 -2.01 8.90 -2.68
C VAL A 76 -3.32 8.18 -2.96
N LEU A 77 -3.45 7.67 -4.20
CA LEU A 77 -4.70 7.09 -4.69
C LEU A 77 -5.17 5.83 -3.94
N PRO A 78 -4.28 4.89 -3.48
CA PRO A 78 -4.76 3.69 -2.79
C PRO A 78 -5.52 3.99 -1.50
N ASN A 79 -5.03 4.92 -0.68
CA ASN A 79 -5.72 5.32 0.55
C ASN A 79 -7.02 6.09 0.27
N LYS A 80 -7.03 6.92 -0.77
CA LYS A 80 -8.25 7.60 -1.22
C LYS A 80 -9.30 6.61 -1.71
N ALA A 81 -8.92 5.64 -2.54
CA ALA A 81 -9.82 4.59 -3.04
C ALA A 81 -10.40 3.74 -1.89
N LEU A 82 -9.59 3.47 -0.84
CA LEU A 82 -10.07 2.77 0.35
C LEU A 82 -11.10 3.62 1.13
N ALA A 83 -10.86 4.93 1.28
CA ALA A 83 -11.79 5.85 1.92
C ALA A 83 -13.09 5.99 1.14
N ASP A 84 -13.02 6.07 -0.18
CA ASP A 84 -14.15 6.23 -1.09
C ASP A 84 -14.93 4.91 -1.30
N LYS A 85 -14.47 3.78 -0.71
CA LYS A 85 -15.04 2.42 -0.83
C LYS A 85 -14.96 1.83 -2.26
N ASP A 86 -14.02 2.29 -3.06
CA ASP A 86 -13.72 1.76 -4.39
C ASP A 86 -12.91 0.47 -4.32
N ILE A 87 -12.29 0.20 -3.16
CA ILE A 87 -11.57 -1.02 -2.80
C ILE A 87 -11.91 -1.41 -1.36
N ASP A 88 -11.75 -2.69 -1.01
CA ASP A 88 -12.02 -3.21 0.33
C ASP A 88 -10.80 -3.14 1.24
N ALA A 89 -9.62 -3.30 0.68
CA ALA A 89 -8.33 -3.21 1.36
C ALA A 89 -7.28 -2.58 0.44
N ASN A 90 -6.16 -2.12 1.02
CA ASN A 90 -4.97 -1.85 0.23
C ASN A 90 -3.73 -2.53 0.81
N TYR A 91 -2.78 -2.82 -0.08
CA TYR A 91 -1.50 -3.43 0.22
C TYR A 91 -0.44 -2.76 -0.64
N PHE A 92 0.22 -1.71 -0.09
CA PHE A 92 1.19 -0.89 -0.83
C PHE A 92 2.11 -0.08 0.09
N GLN A 93 1.77 0.05 1.37
CA GLN A 93 2.34 1.03 2.29
C GLN A 93 2.98 0.37 3.49
N HIS A 94 4.07 0.96 3.98
CA HIS A 94 4.64 0.58 5.26
C HIS A 94 3.95 1.28 6.44
N LYS A 95 4.10 0.72 7.62
CA LYS A 95 3.40 1.17 8.82
C LYS A 95 3.58 2.67 9.15
N PRO A 96 4.78 3.28 9.16
CA PRO A 96 4.91 4.72 9.43
C PRO A 96 4.19 5.61 8.41
N PHE A 97 4.16 5.24 7.12
CA PHE A 97 3.39 5.97 6.11
C PHE A 97 1.88 5.87 6.40
N PHE A 98 1.39 4.68 6.73
CA PHE A 98 0.00 4.45 7.08
C PHE A 98 -0.41 5.30 8.28
N GLU A 99 0.35 5.30 9.37
CA GLU A 99 0.05 6.07 10.58
C GLU A 99 0.00 7.58 10.31
N LYS A 100 0.95 8.08 9.50
CA LYS A 100 0.96 9.49 9.05
C LYS A 100 -0.27 9.80 8.20
N ALA A 101 -0.59 8.98 7.20
CA ALA A 101 -1.74 9.17 6.32
C ALA A 101 -3.07 9.17 7.10
N VAL A 102 -3.24 8.26 8.04
CA VAL A 102 -4.41 8.19 8.93
C VAL A 102 -4.55 9.48 9.74
N LYS A 103 -3.45 9.95 10.33
CA LYS A 103 -3.45 11.16 11.16
C LYS A 103 -3.74 12.43 10.35
N GLU A 104 -3.13 12.58 9.19
CA GLU A 104 -3.22 13.81 8.38
C GLU A 104 -4.55 13.96 7.65
N ASN A 105 -5.16 12.84 7.25
CA ASN A 105 -6.40 12.85 6.48
C ASN A 105 -7.63 12.44 7.30
N ASP A 106 -7.47 12.20 8.61
CA ASP A 106 -8.54 11.71 9.51
C ASP A 106 -9.21 10.41 9.00
N TYR A 107 -8.43 9.57 8.29
CA TYR A 107 -8.93 8.29 7.81
C TYR A 107 -9.32 7.37 8.97
N LYS A 108 -10.39 6.61 8.79
CA LYS A 108 -10.85 5.59 9.74
C LYS A 108 -10.39 4.22 9.24
N PHE A 109 -9.06 4.00 9.29
CA PHE A 109 -8.43 2.78 8.83
C PHE A 109 -7.81 2.00 10.00
N THR A 110 -7.61 0.71 9.76
CA THR A 110 -7.00 -0.24 10.69
C THR A 110 -5.93 -1.02 9.93
N ASP A 111 -4.77 -1.19 10.56
CA ASP A 111 -3.74 -2.13 10.15
C ASP A 111 -4.27 -3.56 10.40
N ALA A 112 -4.44 -4.33 9.32
CA ALA A 112 -4.95 -5.69 9.38
C ALA A 112 -3.84 -6.75 9.45
N GLY A 113 -2.57 -6.34 9.39
CA GLY A 113 -1.39 -7.19 9.58
C GLY A 113 -0.23 -6.80 8.68
N ALA A 114 0.97 -6.96 9.22
CA ALA A 114 2.22 -6.81 8.48
C ALA A 114 2.44 -8.05 7.59
N VAL A 115 2.99 -7.86 6.39
CA VAL A 115 3.19 -8.95 5.42
C VAL A 115 4.66 -9.14 5.08
N HIS A 116 5.38 -8.07 4.74
CA HIS A 116 6.79 -8.15 4.35
C HIS A 116 7.52 -6.82 4.58
N ILE A 117 8.85 -6.88 4.54
CA ILE A 117 9.73 -5.72 4.52
C ILE A 117 10.41 -5.63 3.15
N GLU A 118 10.52 -4.40 2.65
CA GLU A 118 11.28 -4.05 1.46
C GLU A 118 12.41 -3.09 1.84
N PRO A 119 13.69 -3.46 1.68
CA PRO A 119 14.78 -2.58 2.03
C PRO A 119 14.86 -1.42 1.04
N MET A 120 14.95 -0.20 1.56
CA MET A 120 15.24 0.98 0.75
C MET A 120 16.70 0.99 0.32
N GLY A 121 16.96 1.39 -0.92
CA GLY A 121 18.31 1.56 -1.46
C GLY A 121 18.64 3.00 -1.81
N LEU A 122 19.93 3.37 -1.67
CA LEU A 122 20.48 4.57 -2.28
C LEU A 122 21.34 4.17 -3.47
N TYR A 123 21.02 4.71 -4.62
CA TYR A 123 21.59 4.33 -5.91
C TYR A 123 22.44 5.45 -6.50
N SER A 124 23.46 5.08 -7.29
CA SER A 124 24.30 6.03 -8.02
C SER A 124 24.71 5.47 -9.38
N LYS A 125 24.73 6.32 -10.39
CA LYS A 125 25.38 6.03 -11.67
C LYS A 125 26.85 6.45 -11.67
N LYS A 126 27.25 7.30 -10.73
CA LYS A 126 28.57 7.97 -10.69
C LYS A 126 29.59 7.21 -9.86
N ILE A 127 29.15 6.47 -8.83
CA ILE A 127 30.03 5.72 -7.92
C ILE A 127 29.51 4.29 -7.73
N LYS A 128 30.41 3.39 -7.36
CA LYS A 128 30.11 1.99 -7.02
C LYS A 128 30.35 1.66 -5.55
N ASP A 129 31.22 2.44 -4.90
CA ASP A 129 31.51 2.34 -3.46
C ASP A 129 31.22 3.69 -2.82
N ILE A 130 30.57 3.68 -1.68
CA ILE A 130 30.21 4.90 -0.94
C ILE A 130 31.43 5.72 -0.52
N LYS A 131 32.60 5.09 -0.40
CA LYS A 131 33.87 5.76 -0.12
C LYS A 131 34.27 6.77 -1.19
N ASP A 132 33.82 6.56 -2.43
CA ASP A 132 34.09 7.43 -3.57
C ASP A 132 33.17 8.66 -3.61
N LEU A 133 32.20 8.76 -2.68
CA LEU A 133 31.29 9.89 -2.57
C LEU A 133 32.06 11.16 -2.22
N LYS A 134 31.94 12.17 -3.07
CA LYS A 134 32.67 13.43 -2.95
C LYS A 134 32.06 14.34 -1.88
N GLU A 135 32.87 15.25 -1.35
CA GLU A 135 32.38 16.37 -0.55
C GLU A 135 31.43 17.24 -1.38
N GLY A 136 30.36 17.73 -0.74
CA GLY A 136 29.33 18.53 -1.37
C GLY A 136 28.39 17.78 -2.33
N ALA A 137 28.45 16.44 -2.33
CA ALA A 137 27.58 15.61 -3.16
C ALA A 137 26.10 15.84 -2.85
N THR A 138 25.26 15.74 -3.89
CA THR A 138 23.80 15.90 -3.76
C THR A 138 23.15 14.54 -3.57
N VAL A 139 22.39 14.41 -2.49
CA VAL A 139 21.55 13.26 -2.16
C VAL A 139 20.09 13.66 -2.45
N ILE A 140 19.48 13.05 -3.46
CA ILE A 140 18.08 13.26 -3.80
C ILE A 140 17.25 12.21 -3.08
N THR A 141 16.18 12.66 -2.42
CA THR A 141 15.33 11.79 -1.60
C THR A 141 13.84 12.07 -1.83
N SER A 142 13.01 11.20 -1.26
CA SER A 142 11.57 11.32 -1.31
C SER A 142 11.04 12.59 -0.62
N SER A 143 10.00 13.20 -1.20
CA SER A 143 9.18 14.22 -0.53
C SER A 143 8.26 13.64 0.56
N SER A 144 8.17 12.31 0.66
CA SER A 144 7.44 11.63 1.73
C SER A 144 8.23 11.70 3.04
N GLU A 145 7.77 12.53 3.98
CA GLU A 145 8.45 12.70 5.28
C GLU A 145 8.54 11.40 6.09
N SER A 146 7.61 10.46 5.89
CA SER A 146 7.66 9.15 6.55
C SER A 146 8.86 8.28 6.12
N ASP A 147 9.55 8.64 5.03
CA ASP A 147 10.77 7.98 4.58
C ASP A 147 12.05 8.66 5.10
N TRP A 148 11.96 9.91 5.60
CA TRP A 148 13.17 10.67 5.95
C TRP A 148 13.99 10.00 7.06
N GLY A 149 13.32 9.53 8.11
CA GLY A 149 13.98 8.86 9.22
C GLY A 149 14.77 7.62 8.77
N ARG A 150 14.20 6.79 7.88
CA ARG A 150 14.88 5.61 7.34
C ARG A 150 16.06 6.00 6.44
N ILE A 151 15.92 7.04 5.60
CA ILE A 151 17.00 7.53 4.74
C ILE A 151 18.15 8.06 5.59
N ILE A 152 17.86 8.87 6.62
CA ILE A 152 18.85 9.38 7.57
C ILE A 152 19.54 8.23 8.31
N THR A 153 18.80 7.19 8.71
CA THR A 153 19.37 6.00 9.33
C THR A 153 20.37 5.30 8.41
N ILE A 154 20.03 5.10 7.13
CA ILE A 154 20.94 4.50 6.14
C ILE A 154 22.23 5.34 6.00
N LEU A 155 22.09 6.66 5.93
CA LEU A 155 23.23 7.58 5.83
C LEU A 155 24.08 7.59 7.12
N GLN A 156 23.44 7.52 8.29
CA GLN A 156 24.13 7.47 9.58
C GLN A 156 24.87 6.13 9.77
N ASP A 157 24.29 5.03 9.36
CA ASP A 157 24.92 3.71 9.36
C ASP A 157 26.17 3.64 8.47
N ALA A 158 26.25 4.51 7.48
CA ALA A 158 27.42 4.68 6.60
C ALA A 158 28.39 5.79 7.06
N ASP A 159 28.25 6.33 8.28
CA ASP A 159 29.04 7.42 8.84
C ASP A 159 29.02 8.71 7.99
N LEU A 160 27.98 8.93 7.19
CA LEU A 160 27.84 10.10 6.33
C LEU A 160 27.18 11.29 7.03
N VAL A 161 26.33 11.01 8.00
CA VAL A 161 25.66 12.01 8.85
C VAL A 161 25.54 11.50 10.28
N LYS A 162 25.26 12.41 11.21
CA LYS A 162 24.84 12.06 12.57
C LYS A 162 23.72 12.99 13.00
N VAL A 163 22.64 12.44 13.55
CA VAL A 163 21.55 13.25 14.13
C VAL A 163 21.92 13.76 15.51
N LYS A 164 21.21 14.79 15.97
CA LYS A 164 21.30 15.34 17.33
C LYS A 164 21.02 14.26 18.37
N ASP A 165 21.66 14.33 19.51
CA ASP A 165 21.46 13.40 20.62
C ASP A 165 19.99 13.44 21.09
N GLY A 166 19.38 12.25 21.28
CA GLY A 166 18.02 12.10 21.78
C GLY A 166 16.92 12.21 20.70
N VAL A 167 17.27 12.39 19.44
CA VAL A 167 16.30 12.33 18.33
C VAL A 167 15.91 10.88 18.07
N ASP A 168 14.61 10.65 17.95
CA ASP A 168 14.07 9.38 17.49
C ASP A 168 14.24 9.26 15.97
N LEU A 169 15.00 8.23 15.53
CA LEU A 169 15.33 8.03 14.12
C LEU A 169 14.09 7.75 13.24
N GLU A 170 13.02 7.18 13.78
CA GLU A 170 11.81 6.93 12.98
C GLU A 170 11.10 8.23 12.57
N THR A 171 11.26 9.29 13.37
CA THR A 171 10.63 10.59 13.13
C THR A 171 11.62 11.69 12.77
N ALA A 172 12.92 11.35 12.62
CA ALA A 172 13.96 12.30 12.29
C ALA A 172 13.74 12.99 10.94
N THR A 173 14.08 14.26 10.88
CA THR A 173 14.05 15.08 9.67
C THR A 173 15.47 15.49 9.28
N PHE A 174 15.68 16.02 8.07
CA PHE A 174 16.99 16.51 7.63
C PHE A 174 17.48 17.71 8.47
N GLU A 175 16.59 18.42 9.18
CA GLU A 175 16.93 19.49 10.12
C GLU A 175 17.54 18.96 11.43
N ASP A 176 17.37 17.68 11.72
CA ASP A 176 17.90 17.03 12.91
C ASP A 176 19.36 16.55 12.74
N ILE A 177 19.92 16.68 11.55
CA ILE A 177 21.31 16.33 11.28
C ILE A 177 22.23 17.33 12.01
N ALA A 178 23.02 16.83 12.97
CA ALA A 178 24.00 17.60 13.72
C ALA A 178 25.39 17.62 13.07
N GLU A 179 25.78 16.48 12.46
CA GLU A 179 27.06 16.34 11.80
C GLU A 179 26.89 15.89 10.36
N ASN A 180 27.57 16.56 9.44
CA ASN A 180 27.56 16.26 8.00
C ASN A 180 28.99 16.48 7.46
N PRO A 181 29.91 15.55 7.75
CA PRO A 181 31.34 15.75 7.51
C PRO A 181 31.70 15.89 6.03
N LYS A 182 30.85 15.37 5.12
CA LYS A 182 31.05 15.53 3.68
C LYS A 182 30.29 16.72 3.09
N ASN A 183 29.64 17.57 3.89
CA ASN A 183 28.85 18.71 3.42
C ASN A 183 27.80 18.30 2.37
N LEU A 184 27.16 17.15 2.55
CA LEU A 184 26.13 16.62 1.63
C LEU A 184 24.96 17.63 1.51
N LYS A 185 24.43 17.75 0.32
CA LYS A 185 23.24 18.54 0.02
C LYS A 185 22.06 17.60 -0.12
N PHE A 186 20.95 17.94 0.52
CA PHE A 186 19.74 17.12 0.48
C PHE A 186 18.67 17.82 -0.35
N ASP A 187 18.19 17.14 -1.40
CA ASP A 187 16.97 17.53 -2.12
C ASP A 187 15.89 16.49 -1.78
N HIS A 188 14.92 16.89 -0.99
CA HIS A 188 13.80 16.07 -0.54
C HIS A 188 12.46 16.58 -1.09
N SER A 189 12.49 17.16 -2.27
CA SER A 189 11.29 17.71 -2.93
C SER A 189 10.66 16.79 -3.97
N ILE A 190 11.30 15.66 -4.29
CA ILE A 190 10.90 14.79 -5.40
C ILE A 190 9.84 13.79 -4.94
N ASP A 191 8.76 13.67 -5.73
CA ASP A 191 7.76 12.63 -5.51
C ASP A 191 8.38 11.23 -5.57
N PRO A 192 8.06 10.31 -4.64
CA PRO A 192 8.62 8.94 -4.63
C PRO A 192 8.53 8.23 -5.98
N ALA A 193 7.42 8.39 -6.72
CA ALA A 193 7.21 7.76 -8.03
C ALA A 193 8.17 8.28 -9.11
N LEU A 194 8.80 9.43 -8.93
CA LEU A 194 9.72 10.04 -9.89
C LEU A 194 11.19 9.72 -9.60
N LEU A 195 11.54 9.20 -8.42
CA LEU A 195 12.93 8.99 -8.00
C LEU A 195 13.69 8.00 -8.91
N ALA A 196 13.03 6.95 -9.39
CA ALA A 196 13.64 6.02 -10.34
C ALA A 196 13.95 6.71 -11.71
N THR A 197 13.11 7.63 -12.14
CA THR A 197 13.34 8.44 -13.34
C THR A 197 14.47 9.44 -13.10
N THR A 198 14.52 10.10 -11.96
CA THR A 198 15.59 10.99 -11.51
C THR A 198 16.95 10.27 -11.57
N TYR A 199 17.02 9.05 -11.00
CA TYR A 199 18.21 8.19 -11.12
C TYR A 199 18.54 7.88 -12.59
N SER A 200 17.53 7.53 -13.41
CA SER A 200 17.74 7.20 -14.83
C SER A 200 18.30 8.36 -15.64
N ASN A 201 17.96 9.58 -15.27
CA ASN A 201 18.46 10.83 -15.85
C ASN A 201 19.85 11.25 -15.35
N ASP A 202 20.48 10.46 -14.44
CA ASP A 202 21.78 10.78 -13.83
C ASP A 202 21.77 12.07 -12.99
N GLU A 203 20.61 12.38 -12.38
CA GLU A 203 20.45 13.52 -11.50
C GLU A 203 20.95 13.18 -10.08
N GLY A 204 21.57 14.15 -9.41
CA GLY A 204 22.19 13.95 -8.10
C GLY A 204 23.43 13.05 -8.13
N ASP A 205 23.98 12.78 -6.95
CA ASP A 205 25.12 11.86 -6.78
C ASP A 205 24.68 10.55 -6.12
N LEU A 206 23.66 10.63 -5.26
CA LEU A 206 22.91 9.51 -4.69
C LEU A 206 21.40 9.79 -4.85
N VAL A 207 20.62 8.77 -5.13
CA VAL A 207 19.15 8.84 -5.17
C VAL A 207 18.59 7.74 -4.27
N ALA A 208 17.80 8.12 -3.25
CA ALA A 208 17.09 7.19 -2.39
C ALA A 208 15.80 6.76 -3.08
N ILE A 209 15.62 5.46 -3.35
CA ILE A 209 14.45 4.96 -4.08
C ILE A 209 13.80 3.84 -3.26
N ASN A 210 12.49 3.96 -3.03
CA ASN A 210 11.69 2.90 -2.43
C ASN A 210 11.74 1.63 -3.29
N ALA A 211 11.79 0.46 -2.65
CA ALA A 211 12.08 -0.79 -3.35
C ALA A 211 11.07 -1.12 -4.45
N ASN A 212 9.77 -0.87 -4.24
CA ASN A 212 8.75 -1.10 -5.26
C ASN A 212 8.99 -0.27 -6.54
N PHE A 213 9.41 1.00 -6.43
CA PHE A 213 9.78 1.83 -7.59
C PHE A 213 11.12 1.40 -8.20
N ALA A 214 12.07 0.95 -7.38
CA ALA A 214 13.32 0.38 -7.87
C ALA A 214 13.07 -0.88 -8.71
N TYR A 215 12.26 -1.82 -8.22
CA TYR A 215 11.86 -3.02 -8.99
C TYR A 215 11.11 -2.66 -10.27
N GLY A 216 10.18 -1.71 -10.21
CA GLY A 216 9.45 -1.22 -11.37
C GLY A 216 10.37 -0.64 -12.45
N ALA A 217 11.52 -0.09 -12.07
CA ALA A 217 12.56 0.41 -12.96
C ALA A 217 13.63 -0.63 -13.34
N GLY A 218 13.48 -1.89 -12.93
CA GLY A 218 14.41 -2.98 -13.20
C GLY A 218 15.65 -2.99 -12.31
N LEU A 219 15.67 -2.24 -11.22
CA LEU A 219 16.74 -2.24 -10.22
C LEU A 219 16.44 -3.26 -9.12
N ASN A 220 17.48 -3.95 -8.67
CA ASN A 220 17.42 -4.83 -7.50
C ASN A 220 18.12 -4.14 -6.31
N PRO A 221 17.42 -3.82 -5.20
CA PRO A 221 18.01 -3.11 -4.09
C PRO A 221 19.30 -3.76 -3.54
N VAL A 222 19.33 -5.07 -3.43
CA VAL A 222 20.50 -5.81 -2.90
C VAL A 222 21.70 -5.79 -3.85
N LYS A 223 21.45 -5.78 -5.18
CA LYS A 223 22.52 -5.90 -6.18
C LYS A 223 23.02 -4.54 -6.69
N ASP A 224 22.10 -3.55 -6.77
CA ASP A 224 22.36 -2.31 -7.50
C ASP A 224 22.50 -1.09 -6.60
N ALA A 225 22.07 -1.16 -5.33
CA ALA A 225 22.22 -0.04 -4.40
C ALA A 225 23.68 0.10 -3.93
N VAL A 226 24.13 1.35 -3.79
CA VAL A 226 25.42 1.69 -3.17
C VAL A 226 25.32 1.61 -1.65
N LEU A 227 24.17 1.97 -1.09
CA LEU A 227 23.81 1.77 0.30
C LEU A 227 22.45 1.09 0.38
N LEU A 228 22.31 0.16 1.29
CA LEU A 228 21.09 -0.60 1.51
C LEU A 228 20.66 -0.51 2.97
N GLU A 229 19.37 -0.37 3.21
CA GLU A 229 18.75 -0.44 4.53
C GLU A 229 19.01 -1.80 5.19
N LYS A 230 19.22 -1.81 6.51
CA LYS A 230 19.41 -3.03 7.29
C LYS A 230 18.10 -3.80 7.50
N ASP A 231 18.23 -5.11 7.75
CA ASP A 231 17.10 -6.05 7.89
C ASP A 231 16.22 -5.83 9.14
N THR A 232 16.67 -5.00 10.09
CA THR A 232 15.95 -4.72 11.35
C THR A 232 15.02 -3.50 11.26
N SER A 233 14.59 -3.17 10.04
CA SER A 233 13.76 -2.01 9.74
C SER A 233 12.34 -2.13 10.31
N PRO A 234 11.77 -1.07 10.92
CA PRO A 234 10.39 -1.03 11.38
C PRO A 234 9.37 -0.81 10.23
N TYR A 235 9.85 -0.70 8.99
CA TYR A 235 9.05 -0.32 7.82
C TYR A 235 8.37 -1.52 7.15
N ALA A 236 7.73 -2.39 7.94
CA ALA A 236 6.94 -3.49 7.39
C ALA A 236 5.75 -2.96 6.57
N ASN A 237 5.57 -3.54 5.39
CA ASN A 237 4.40 -3.30 4.53
C ASN A 237 3.20 -4.05 5.08
N ILE A 238 2.07 -3.37 5.16
CA ILE A 238 0.87 -3.82 5.83
C ILE A 238 -0.32 -3.96 4.88
N LEU A 239 -1.26 -4.78 5.27
CA LEU A 239 -2.61 -4.80 4.72
C LEU A 239 -3.46 -3.81 5.52
N ALA A 240 -4.02 -2.79 4.87
CA ALA A 240 -4.87 -1.78 5.51
C ALA A 240 -6.32 -1.90 5.06
N VAL A 241 -7.24 -1.71 6.00
CA VAL A 241 -8.70 -1.79 5.79
C VAL A 241 -9.41 -0.62 6.46
N ARG A 242 -10.65 -0.35 6.09
CA ARG A 242 -11.50 0.56 6.88
C ARG A 242 -11.76 -0.06 8.26
N THR A 243 -11.78 0.77 9.31
CA THR A 243 -12.00 0.28 10.69
C THR A 243 -13.36 -0.43 10.85
N GLU A 244 -14.37 -0.05 10.08
CA GLU A 244 -15.68 -0.71 10.07
C GLU A 244 -15.63 -2.12 9.44
N ASP A 245 -14.62 -2.42 8.63
CA ASP A 245 -14.44 -3.70 7.92
C ASP A 245 -13.33 -4.57 8.52
N LYS A 246 -12.75 -4.20 9.65
CA LYS A 246 -11.60 -4.89 10.28
C LYS A 246 -11.85 -6.37 10.58
N ASP A 247 -13.10 -6.74 10.84
CA ASP A 247 -13.50 -8.12 11.16
C ASP A 247 -14.14 -8.84 9.93
N ASP A 248 -13.85 -8.37 8.71
CA ASP A 248 -14.32 -9.00 7.48
C ASP A 248 -13.62 -10.34 7.27
N PRO A 249 -14.37 -11.47 7.20
CA PRO A 249 -13.77 -12.80 7.07
C PRO A 249 -12.96 -12.98 5.78
N ARG A 250 -13.22 -12.20 4.72
CA ARG A 250 -12.42 -12.24 3.50
C ARG A 250 -11.01 -11.69 3.74
N ILE A 251 -10.90 -10.64 4.58
CA ILE A 251 -9.61 -10.05 4.98
C ILE A 251 -8.83 -11.02 5.87
N GLU A 252 -9.50 -11.69 6.82
CA GLU A 252 -8.87 -12.71 7.67
C GLU A 252 -8.28 -13.85 6.83
N LYS A 253 -9.03 -14.32 5.82
CA LYS A 253 -8.56 -15.36 4.89
C LYS A 253 -7.37 -14.90 4.08
N LEU A 254 -7.41 -13.68 3.49
CA LEU A 254 -6.29 -13.11 2.76
C LEU A 254 -5.04 -13.01 3.64
N ASN A 255 -5.19 -12.49 4.86
CA ASN A 255 -4.09 -12.37 5.81
C ASN A 255 -3.51 -13.75 6.19
N LYS A 256 -4.36 -14.75 6.41
CA LYS A 256 -3.93 -16.15 6.67
C LYS A 256 -3.09 -16.68 5.49
N VAL A 257 -3.61 -16.59 4.27
CA VAL A 257 -2.93 -17.09 3.06
C VAL A 257 -1.59 -16.39 2.83
N LEU A 258 -1.51 -15.08 3.02
CA LEU A 258 -0.26 -14.31 2.90
C LEU A 258 0.84 -14.77 3.86
N HIS A 259 0.45 -15.41 4.99
CA HIS A 259 1.39 -15.94 6.00
C HIS A 259 1.59 -17.46 5.91
N GLU A 260 1.05 -18.12 4.90
CA GLU A 260 1.35 -19.54 4.67
C GLU A 260 2.81 -19.73 4.29
N LYS A 261 3.42 -20.77 4.83
CA LYS A 261 4.86 -21.02 4.64
C LYS A 261 5.26 -21.06 3.16
N ASP A 262 4.47 -21.70 2.33
CA ASP A 262 4.78 -21.85 0.91
C ASP A 262 4.72 -20.49 0.18
N VAL A 263 3.84 -19.58 0.60
CA VAL A 263 3.77 -18.20 0.09
C VAL A 263 4.98 -17.39 0.55
N GLN A 264 5.36 -17.50 1.82
CA GLN A 264 6.53 -16.81 2.35
C GLN A 264 7.83 -17.30 1.71
N ASP A 265 7.99 -18.60 1.52
CA ASP A 265 9.13 -19.20 0.81
C ASP A 265 9.18 -18.70 -0.65
N TRP A 266 8.02 -18.64 -1.33
CA TRP A 266 7.94 -18.09 -2.70
C TRP A 266 8.33 -16.63 -2.76
N ILE A 267 7.91 -15.79 -1.78
CA ILE A 267 8.32 -14.38 -1.72
C ILE A 267 9.84 -14.28 -1.60
N LEU A 268 10.47 -15.03 -0.72
CA LEU A 268 11.93 -15.03 -0.54
C LEU A 268 12.66 -15.45 -1.82
N GLU A 269 12.19 -16.47 -2.51
CA GLU A 269 12.78 -16.98 -3.75
C GLU A 269 12.60 -15.99 -4.90
N LYS A 270 11.40 -15.44 -5.06
CA LYS A 270 11.04 -14.56 -6.18
C LYS A 270 11.91 -13.30 -6.26
N TRP A 271 12.30 -12.73 -5.12
CA TRP A 271 13.10 -11.51 -5.03
C TRP A 271 14.51 -11.75 -4.46
N ASP A 272 15.04 -12.97 -4.56
CA ASP A 272 16.40 -13.32 -4.07
C ASP A 272 16.63 -12.87 -2.60
N GLY A 273 15.61 -12.96 -1.74
CA GLY A 273 15.66 -12.54 -0.33
C GLY A 273 15.68 -11.04 -0.09
N SER A 274 15.45 -10.21 -1.12
CA SER A 274 15.36 -8.75 -0.96
C SER A 274 13.97 -8.28 -0.52
N VAL A 275 12.92 -9.05 -0.76
CA VAL A 275 11.60 -8.89 -0.13
C VAL A 275 11.49 -9.97 0.95
N LYS A 276 11.30 -9.56 2.19
CA LYS A 276 11.37 -10.44 3.34
C LYS A 276 10.01 -10.53 4.04
N PRO A 277 9.37 -11.70 4.04
CA PRO A 277 8.17 -11.90 4.87
C PRO A 277 8.44 -11.59 6.34
N VAL A 278 7.41 -11.11 7.01
CA VAL A 278 7.43 -10.89 8.48
C VAL A 278 6.36 -11.72 9.14
N ASP A 279 6.60 -12.06 10.39
CA ASP A 279 5.60 -12.73 11.22
C ASP A 279 4.39 -11.81 11.45
N LYS A 280 3.23 -12.44 11.62
CA LYS A 280 1.95 -11.77 11.82
C LYS A 280 1.88 -10.99 13.14
#